data_9e38f6a5780a630d9f8d7c93f4c6f3d4
#
_entry.id   9e38f6a5780a630d9f8d7c93f4c6f3d4
#
_cell.length_a   1.000
_cell.length_b   1.000
_cell.length_c   1.000
_cell.angle_alpha   90.00
_cell.angle_beta   90.00
_cell.angle_gamma   90.00
#
_symmetry.space_group_name_H-M   'P 1'
#
loop_
_entity.id
_entity.type
_entity.pdbx_description
1 polymer ?
#
loop_
_entity_poly.entity_id
_entity_poly.type
_entity_poly.pdbx_seq_one_letter_code
_entity_poly.pdbx_strand_id
1 'polypeptide(L)'
;MGFLVLPEIATLTTLQPLAPPRSRERELRTVHRTPVHEGLLATMLHPLVIGLGRSGAGLHLRALAKARDAAADLFATGPSLACDTDPAARRAASDVRTVDSVSAAAELVDPESTVAHVCTPPGERVPVLTELAVHGIRRAVVEKPLATGLDDLAAVRQLTAQHGMDVVVVAHWLDSALTARLAALVRDGRLGSLRAISVAQHKPRFTRSAAGGQHPTAFDVEVPHSLGLVLGLAGPAELLDADCTDMHCDGTVLPRVGGARLSLQHRTGVRTDIASDLTAPVQERRVALEFTRGTAIGHYPISDRDDHAQLVVAGRREVFRDDALTGFVLRAYRDFHQDFQQDPGQDCEHDCGQDAGQDPEQDLQHDRGRGHDAEFERQCEVVRLVSEAKRHCGSAPAAVPGAGGALAGAAAERSVDHAR
;
A
#
# COMPACT_ATOMS: atom_id res chain seq x y z
N MET A 1 -21.82 -0.30 71.94
CA MET A 1 -21.51 -1.65 72.46
C MET A 1 -20.71 -2.32 71.39
N GLY A 2 -19.49 -2.70 71.53
CA GLY A 2 -18.42 -2.86 72.47
C GLY A 2 -17.14 -2.82 71.67
N PHE A 3 -16.22 -2.06 71.99
CA PHE A 3 -15.02 -2.26 72.76
C PHE A 3 -14.02 -3.30 72.21
N LEU A 4 -12.87 -2.75 71.75
CA LEU A 4 -11.51 -3.01 72.23
C LEU A 4 -10.88 -4.34 71.78
N VAL A 5 -9.60 -4.48 71.43
CA VAL A 5 -8.38 -4.15 72.16
C VAL A 5 -7.16 -4.29 71.24
N LEU A 6 -6.21 -3.39 71.34
CA LEU A 6 -4.79 -3.56 70.95
C LEU A 6 -4.02 -4.32 72.02
N PRO A 7 -2.91 -4.97 71.73
CA PRO A 7 -1.69 -4.77 72.45
C PRO A 7 -0.46 -4.65 71.53
N GLU A 8 0.35 -3.74 71.80
CA GLU A 8 1.52 -3.59 72.67
C GLU A 8 2.88 -3.86 71.98
N ILE A 9 3.66 -2.91 72.12
CA ILE A 9 5.04 -2.58 71.81
C ILE A 9 6.02 -3.65 72.35
N ALA A 10 7.06 -3.99 71.56
CA ALA A 10 8.28 -4.58 72.10
C ALA A 10 9.52 -4.04 71.38
N THR A 11 10.19 -3.19 72.14
CA THR A 11 11.63 -3.02 72.40
C THR A 11 12.67 -3.09 71.28
N LEU A 12 13.38 -1.96 71.19
CA LEU A 12 14.70 -1.79 70.57
C LEU A 12 15.74 -2.77 71.09
N THR A 13 16.51 -3.36 70.20
CA THR A 13 17.82 -3.94 70.50
C THR A 13 18.86 -3.34 69.57
N THR A 14 19.81 -2.66 70.19
CA THR A 14 21.01 -2.05 69.61
C THR A 14 21.87 -3.07 68.88
N LEU A 15 22.19 -2.81 67.60
CA LEU A 15 23.22 -3.55 66.87
C LEU A 15 24.47 -2.69 66.67
N GLN A 16 25.60 -3.27 67.10
CA GLN A 16 26.96 -2.75 66.93
C GLN A 16 27.41 -2.78 65.47
N PRO A 17 28.35 -1.90 65.05
CA PRO A 17 28.86 -1.86 63.70
C PRO A 17 29.85 -2.99 63.45
N LEU A 18 29.60 -3.74 62.35
CA LEU A 18 30.52 -4.72 61.80
C LEU A 18 31.58 -4.05 60.94
N ALA A 19 32.82 -4.45 61.07
CA ALA A 19 33.99 -4.00 60.36
C ALA A 19 33.94 -4.40 58.87
N PRO A 20 34.58 -3.65 57.94
CA PRO A 20 34.57 -3.93 56.54
C PRO A 20 35.42 -5.17 56.17
N PRO A 21 35.00 -6.01 55.22
CA PRO A 21 35.81 -7.14 54.77
C PRO A 21 36.94 -6.68 53.82
N ARG A 22 38.08 -7.30 54.01
CA ARG A 22 39.32 -7.10 53.26
C ARG A 22 39.14 -7.41 51.78
N SER A 23 39.69 -6.52 50.95
CA SER A 23 39.89 -6.67 49.50
C SER A 23 40.57 -8.01 49.16
N ARG A 24 39.87 -8.87 48.43
CA ARG A 24 40.48 -9.93 47.65
C ARG A 24 40.56 -9.44 46.21
N GLU A 25 41.75 -9.18 45.73
CA GLU A 25 42.05 -9.05 44.29
C GLU A 25 41.57 -10.31 43.60
N ARG A 26 40.55 -10.15 42.74
CA ARG A 26 40.12 -11.17 41.79
C ARG A 26 40.95 -11.00 40.54
N GLU A 27 41.85 -11.92 40.30
CA GLU A 27 42.48 -12.14 39.01
C GLU A 27 41.41 -12.16 37.91
N LEU A 28 41.47 -11.17 37.04
CA LEU A 28 40.75 -11.15 35.76
C LEU A 28 41.33 -12.26 34.88
N ARG A 29 40.74 -13.44 34.95
CA ARG A 29 40.90 -14.43 33.88
C ARG A 29 40.24 -13.83 32.61
N THR A 30 41.09 -13.42 31.69
CA THR A 30 40.71 -13.11 30.30
C THR A 30 40.15 -14.38 29.69
N VAL A 31 38.83 -14.50 29.72
CA VAL A 31 38.13 -15.49 28.93
C VAL A 31 38.26 -15.02 27.47
N HIS A 32 39.17 -15.64 26.72
CA HIS A 32 39.15 -15.55 25.29
C HIS A 32 37.77 -16.04 24.82
N ARG A 33 36.87 -15.11 24.53
CA ARG A 33 35.72 -15.37 23.73
C ARG A 33 36.24 -15.71 22.33
N THR A 34 36.24 -16.99 22.02
CA THR A 34 36.24 -17.45 20.63
C THR A 34 35.15 -16.65 19.89
N PRO A 35 35.45 -16.05 18.74
CA PRO A 35 34.40 -15.49 17.93
C PRO A 35 33.48 -16.65 17.51
N VAL A 36 32.35 -16.76 18.19
CA VAL A 36 31.22 -17.48 17.65
C VAL A 36 30.96 -16.80 16.33
N HIS A 37 31.07 -17.50 15.22
CA HIS A 37 30.52 -17.09 13.94
C HIS A 37 29.10 -16.57 14.26
N GLU A 38 28.92 -15.27 14.29
CA GLU A 38 27.64 -14.61 14.11
C GLU A 38 27.25 -14.92 12.66
N GLY A 39 26.78 -16.16 12.47
CA GLY A 39 26.05 -16.52 11.28
C GLY A 39 24.90 -15.55 11.15
N LEU A 40 24.79 -14.94 9.97
CA LEU A 40 23.73 -14.07 9.49
C LEU A 40 22.41 -14.32 10.27
N LEU A 41 22.17 -13.61 11.34
CA LEU A 41 20.82 -13.45 11.88
C LEU A 41 20.14 -12.56 10.85
N ALA A 42 19.32 -13.18 9.99
CA ALA A 42 18.48 -12.45 9.06
C ALA A 42 17.76 -11.35 9.84
N THR A 43 18.06 -10.08 9.55
CA THR A 43 17.51 -8.97 10.32
C THR A 43 16.03 -8.85 10.00
N MET A 44 15.20 -9.19 10.98
CA MET A 44 13.74 -9.12 10.88
C MET A 44 13.30 -7.67 10.81
N LEU A 45 12.33 -7.38 9.95
CA LEU A 45 11.80 -6.03 9.77
C LEU A 45 10.71 -5.70 10.79
N HIS A 46 10.73 -4.48 11.30
CA HIS A 46 9.79 -3.94 12.29
C HIS A 46 8.70 -3.09 11.62
N PRO A 47 7.43 -3.54 11.58
CA PRO A 47 6.33 -2.70 11.08
C PRO A 47 6.01 -1.56 12.04
N LEU A 48 5.97 -0.33 11.51
CA LEU A 48 5.44 0.87 12.17
C LEU A 48 4.25 1.39 11.36
N VAL A 49 3.03 1.38 11.93
CA VAL A 49 1.83 1.88 11.22
C VAL A 49 1.50 3.30 11.67
N ILE A 50 1.51 4.26 10.73
CA ILE A 50 1.23 5.67 10.98
C ILE A 50 -0.13 6.03 10.42
N GLY A 51 -1.06 6.43 11.30
CA GLY A 51 -2.47 6.63 11.01
C GLY A 51 -3.28 5.36 11.26
N LEU A 52 -4.05 5.35 12.35
CA LEU A 52 -4.92 4.24 12.79
C LEU A 52 -6.37 4.39 12.33
N GLY A 53 -6.57 5.13 11.25
CA GLY A 53 -7.85 5.20 10.56
C GLY A 53 -8.23 3.89 9.87
N ARG A 54 -9.16 3.99 8.90
CA ARG A 54 -9.64 2.82 8.16
C ARG A 54 -8.53 2.04 7.44
N SER A 55 -7.57 2.72 6.82
CA SER A 55 -6.48 2.04 6.11
C SER A 55 -5.52 1.38 7.11
N GLY A 56 -5.01 2.12 8.09
CA GLY A 56 -4.05 1.57 9.04
C GLY A 56 -4.63 0.45 9.90
N ALA A 57 -5.66 0.75 10.71
CA ALA A 57 -6.24 -0.26 11.59
C ALA A 57 -7.10 -1.29 10.83
N GLY A 58 -7.88 -0.84 9.85
CA GLY A 58 -8.82 -1.70 9.14
C GLY A 58 -8.21 -2.60 8.07
N LEU A 59 -7.10 -2.20 7.45
CA LEU A 59 -6.48 -2.92 6.33
C LEU A 59 -5.04 -3.34 6.65
N HIS A 60 -4.12 -2.38 6.92
CA HIS A 60 -2.70 -2.68 7.07
C HIS A 60 -2.38 -3.58 8.26
N LEU A 61 -2.91 -3.31 9.46
CA LEU A 61 -2.67 -4.16 10.62
C LEU A 61 -3.17 -5.60 10.39
N ARG A 62 -4.30 -5.76 9.68
CA ARG A 62 -4.83 -7.10 9.34
C ARG A 62 -3.97 -7.80 8.29
N ALA A 63 -3.53 -7.08 7.27
CA ALA A 63 -2.65 -7.65 6.24
C ALA A 63 -1.29 -8.03 6.84
N LEU A 64 -0.73 -7.21 7.74
CA LEU A 64 0.50 -7.50 8.48
C LEU A 64 0.36 -8.74 9.37
N ALA A 65 -0.78 -8.93 10.05
CA ALA A 65 -1.02 -10.13 10.83
C ALA A 65 -0.99 -11.39 9.94
N LYS A 66 -1.74 -11.38 8.83
CA LYS A 66 -1.74 -12.48 7.85
C LYS A 66 -0.34 -12.72 7.22
N ALA A 67 0.38 -11.65 6.92
CA ALA A 67 1.72 -11.73 6.35
C ALA A 67 2.72 -12.36 7.34
N ARG A 68 2.64 -12.01 8.63
CA ARG A 68 3.43 -12.65 9.69
C ARG A 68 3.14 -14.14 9.83
N ASP A 69 1.87 -14.53 9.74
CA ASP A 69 1.48 -15.94 9.79
C ASP A 69 2.04 -16.72 8.58
N ALA A 70 2.14 -16.06 7.42
CA ALA A 70 2.59 -16.68 6.18
C ALA A 70 4.13 -16.72 6.00
N ALA A 71 4.87 -15.77 6.61
CA ALA A 71 6.33 -15.63 6.47
C ALA A 71 6.91 -14.98 7.75
N ALA A 72 6.89 -15.71 8.85
CA ALA A 72 7.32 -15.21 10.18
C ALA A 72 8.80 -14.78 10.23
N ASP A 73 9.62 -15.32 9.34
CA ASP A 73 11.05 -15.02 9.21
C ASP A 73 11.36 -13.59 8.70
N LEU A 74 10.39 -12.96 8.04
CA LEU A 74 10.54 -11.58 7.56
C LEU A 74 10.25 -10.53 8.64
N PHE A 75 9.52 -10.89 9.69
CA PHE A 75 8.95 -9.93 10.64
C PHE A 75 9.54 -10.10 12.03
N ALA A 76 9.89 -8.99 12.67
CA ALA A 76 10.30 -9.00 14.05
C ALA A 76 9.21 -9.55 14.99
N THR A 77 9.63 -10.26 16.02
CA THR A 77 8.74 -10.82 17.04
C THR A 77 8.14 -9.73 17.92
N GLY A 78 6.93 -9.95 18.43
CA GLY A 78 6.23 -9.00 19.30
C GLY A 78 5.15 -8.16 18.59
N PRO A 79 4.45 -7.28 19.33
CA PRO A 79 3.39 -6.45 18.80
C PRO A 79 3.93 -5.41 17.83
N SER A 80 3.18 -5.10 16.79
CA SER A 80 3.47 -3.96 15.91
C SER A 80 3.41 -2.65 16.71
N LEU A 81 4.25 -1.69 16.32
CA LEU A 81 4.13 -0.31 16.80
C LEU A 81 3.19 0.46 15.86
N ALA A 82 2.36 1.32 16.44
CA ALA A 82 1.48 2.18 15.67
C ALA A 82 1.46 3.60 16.22
N CYS A 83 1.25 4.58 15.36
CA CYS A 83 1.21 5.99 15.68
C CYS A 83 -0.08 6.62 15.16
N ASP A 84 -0.77 7.39 16.01
CA ASP A 84 -1.89 8.24 15.60
C ASP A 84 -2.01 9.42 16.58
N THR A 85 -2.29 10.60 16.08
CA THR A 85 -2.51 11.80 16.92
C THR A 85 -3.83 11.73 17.68
N ASP A 86 -4.84 11.01 17.16
CA ASP A 86 -6.13 10.84 17.82
C ASP A 86 -6.07 9.81 18.96
N PRO A 87 -6.27 10.23 20.23
CA PRO A 87 -6.28 9.31 21.35
C PRO A 87 -7.44 8.29 21.29
N ALA A 88 -8.53 8.57 20.58
CA ALA A 88 -9.62 7.61 20.41
C ALA A 88 -9.22 6.49 19.46
N ALA A 89 -8.54 6.81 18.35
CA ALA A 89 -7.99 5.84 17.42
C ALA A 89 -6.96 4.92 18.11
N ARG A 90 -6.05 5.49 18.92
CA ARG A 90 -5.08 4.72 19.69
C ARG A 90 -5.74 3.75 20.68
N ARG A 91 -6.76 4.20 21.42
CA ARG A 91 -7.50 3.32 22.36
C ARG A 91 -8.27 2.19 21.67
N ALA A 92 -8.72 2.41 20.43
CA ALA A 92 -9.43 1.39 19.66
C ALA A 92 -8.51 0.30 19.11
N ALA A 93 -7.22 0.56 18.99
CA ALA A 93 -6.21 -0.37 18.48
C ALA A 93 -5.55 -1.15 19.62
N SER A 94 -6.31 -2.03 20.30
CA SER A 94 -5.89 -2.73 21.53
C SER A 94 -4.75 -3.75 21.33
N ASP A 95 -4.57 -4.25 20.10
CA ASP A 95 -3.66 -5.37 19.82
C ASP A 95 -2.25 -4.91 19.39
N VAL A 96 -2.00 -3.60 19.43
CA VAL A 96 -0.72 -2.99 19.04
C VAL A 96 -0.25 -2.01 20.12
N ARG A 97 1.07 -1.82 20.21
CA ARG A 97 1.63 -0.74 21.01
C ARG A 97 1.41 0.59 20.28
N THR A 98 0.84 1.60 20.96
CA THR A 98 0.53 2.88 20.33
C THR A 98 1.29 4.04 20.95
N VAL A 99 1.66 5.01 20.11
CA VAL A 99 2.24 6.32 20.45
C VAL A 99 1.49 7.44 19.74
N ASP A 100 1.72 8.68 20.13
CA ASP A 100 0.97 9.84 19.64
C ASP A 100 1.67 10.65 18.55
N SER A 101 2.94 10.36 18.27
CA SER A 101 3.74 11.08 17.28
C SER A 101 4.76 10.17 16.60
N VAL A 102 5.21 10.57 15.41
CA VAL A 102 6.28 9.87 14.67
C VAL A 102 7.58 9.95 15.45
N SER A 103 7.90 11.10 16.06
CA SER A 103 9.08 11.25 16.91
C SER A 103 9.08 10.27 18.09
N ALA A 104 7.93 10.14 18.80
CA ALA A 104 7.81 9.17 19.89
C ALA A 104 7.93 7.71 19.39
N ALA A 105 7.49 7.42 18.16
CA ALA A 105 7.69 6.11 17.56
C ALA A 105 9.17 5.85 17.24
N ALA A 106 9.85 6.84 16.68
CA ALA A 106 11.26 6.74 16.29
C ALA A 106 12.19 6.47 17.48
N GLU A 107 11.86 6.96 18.69
CA GLU A 107 12.61 6.65 19.92
C GLU A 107 12.52 5.18 20.35
N LEU A 108 11.56 4.42 19.81
CA LEU A 108 11.23 3.06 20.22
C LEU A 108 11.65 1.98 19.23
N VAL A 109 12.15 2.38 18.06
CA VAL A 109 12.50 1.47 16.97
C VAL A 109 13.93 1.71 16.50
N ASP A 110 14.50 0.70 15.88
CA ASP A 110 15.72 0.86 15.09
C ASP A 110 15.35 1.34 13.68
N PRO A 111 15.80 2.51 13.25
CA PRO A 111 15.45 3.06 11.94
C PRO A 111 15.83 2.16 10.76
N GLU A 112 16.97 1.46 10.86
CA GLU A 112 17.50 0.64 9.77
C GLU A 112 16.67 -0.61 9.51
N SER A 113 16.02 -1.17 10.54
CA SER A 113 15.15 -2.35 10.41
C SER A 113 13.65 -2.01 10.36
N THR A 114 13.30 -0.71 10.39
CA THR A 114 11.89 -0.29 10.43
C THR A 114 11.30 -0.07 9.04
N VAL A 115 10.08 -0.58 8.84
CA VAL A 115 9.24 -0.31 7.67
C VAL A 115 8.01 0.48 8.13
N ALA A 116 7.90 1.75 7.71
CA ALA A 116 6.80 2.62 8.06
C ALA A 116 5.63 2.48 7.07
N HIS A 117 4.45 2.08 7.55
CA HIS A 117 3.22 2.08 6.77
C HIS A 117 2.51 3.43 6.94
N VAL A 118 2.61 4.31 5.95
CA VAL A 118 2.03 5.65 5.98
C VAL A 118 0.58 5.60 5.50
N CYS A 119 -0.34 5.52 6.47
CA CYS A 119 -1.79 5.39 6.27
C CYS A 119 -2.57 6.67 6.54
N THR A 120 -1.87 7.80 6.66
CA THR A 120 -2.44 9.14 6.87
C THR A 120 -3.18 9.65 5.62
N PRO A 121 -4.03 10.69 5.77
CA PRO A 121 -4.61 11.38 4.61
C PRO A 121 -3.57 11.83 3.59
N PRO A 122 -3.92 11.90 2.30
CA PRO A 122 -2.95 12.25 1.25
C PRO A 122 -2.19 13.57 1.50
N GLY A 123 -2.85 14.59 2.03
CA GLY A 123 -2.23 15.90 2.34
C GLY A 123 -1.21 15.87 3.48
N GLU A 124 -1.23 14.82 4.32
CA GLU A 124 -0.31 14.68 5.45
C GLU A 124 0.93 13.83 5.11
N ARG A 125 1.04 13.30 3.89
CA ARG A 125 2.10 12.35 3.53
C ARG A 125 3.46 12.99 3.43
N VAL A 126 3.57 14.15 2.78
CA VAL A 126 4.85 14.87 2.66
C VAL A 126 5.40 15.22 4.04
N PRO A 127 4.64 15.84 4.98
CA PRO A 127 5.09 16.05 6.35
C PRO A 127 5.56 14.77 7.06
N VAL A 128 4.76 13.69 6.99
CA VAL A 128 5.10 12.41 7.64
C VAL A 128 6.37 11.78 7.05
N LEU A 129 6.50 11.75 5.72
CA LEU A 129 7.71 11.23 5.08
C LEU A 129 8.95 12.07 5.43
N THR A 130 8.79 13.39 5.55
CA THR A 130 9.88 14.29 5.99
C THR A 130 10.32 13.95 7.41
N GLU A 131 9.37 13.76 8.32
CA GLU A 131 9.67 13.41 9.72
C GLU A 131 10.34 12.03 9.81
N LEU A 132 9.87 11.03 9.06
CA LEU A 132 10.52 9.72 8.96
C LEU A 132 11.97 9.83 8.47
N ALA A 133 12.20 10.62 7.42
CA ALA A 133 13.52 10.84 6.85
C ALA A 133 14.49 11.49 7.85
N VAL A 134 14.01 12.48 8.62
CA VAL A 134 14.79 13.15 9.69
C VAL A 134 15.21 12.15 10.77
N HIS A 135 14.37 11.17 11.09
CA HIS A 135 14.67 10.11 12.07
C HIS A 135 15.42 8.92 11.46
N GLY A 136 15.82 8.98 10.20
CA GLY A 136 16.59 7.91 9.54
C GLY A 136 15.77 6.70 9.11
N ILE A 137 14.43 6.73 9.26
CA ILE A 137 13.54 5.65 8.78
C ILE A 137 13.35 5.82 7.28
N ARG A 138 13.99 4.96 6.49
CA ARG A 138 14.06 5.11 5.04
C ARG A 138 13.06 4.24 4.27
N ARG A 139 12.59 3.13 4.83
CA ARG A 139 11.64 2.22 4.17
C ARG A 139 10.21 2.60 4.49
N ALA A 140 9.44 2.91 3.44
CA ALA A 140 8.06 3.34 3.61
C ALA A 140 7.09 2.65 2.63
N VAL A 141 6.04 2.05 3.16
CA VAL A 141 4.85 1.61 2.44
C VAL A 141 3.81 2.71 2.54
N VAL A 142 3.50 3.38 1.45
CA VAL A 142 2.64 4.57 1.44
C VAL A 142 1.30 4.26 0.80
N GLU A 143 0.19 4.59 1.48
CA GLU A 143 -1.14 4.46 0.90
C GLU A 143 -1.33 5.34 -0.34
N LYS A 144 -2.15 4.86 -1.29
CA LYS A 144 -2.52 5.62 -2.48
C LYS A 144 -3.53 6.76 -2.15
N PRO A 145 -3.59 7.80 -2.95
CA PRO A 145 -2.62 8.24 -3.96
C PRO A 145 -1.32 8.70 -3.28
N LEU A 146 -0.19 8.54 -3.94
CA LEU A 146 1.13 8.94 -3.40
C LEU A 146 1.16 10.42 -2.99
N ALA A 147 0.50 11.26 -3.77
CA ALA A 147 0.45 12.71 -3.59
C ALA A 147 -0.92 13.26 -4.00
N THR A 148 -1.28 14.46 -3.54
CA THR A 148 -2.53 15.14 -3.88
C THR A 148 -2.47 15.86 -5.24
N GLY A 149 -1.26 16.19 -5.70
CA GLY A 149 -0.97 16.89 -6.93
C GLY A 149 0.51 16.86 -7.28
N LEU A 150 0.90 17.62 -8.30
CA LEU A 150 2.26 17.61 -8.84
C LEU A 150 3.30 18.23 -7.89
N ASP A 151 2.91 19.24 -7.09
CA ASP A 151 3.82 19.88 -6.14
C ASP A 151 4.20 18.91 -5.01
N ASP A 152 3.20 18.23 -4.41
CA ASP A 152 3.44 17.18 -3.42
C ASP A 152 4.28 16.04 -4.01
N LEU A 153 4.01 15.66 -5.27
CA LEU A 153 4.79 14.64 -5.96
C LEU A 153 6.26 15.05 -6.12
N ALA A 154 6.51 16.30 -6.48
CA ALA A 154 7.87 16.84 -6.58
C ALA A 154 8.58 16.81 -5.21
N ALA A 155 7.87 17.16 -4.14
CA ALA A 155 8.39 17.07 -2.78
C ALA A 155 8.73 15.63 -2.37
N VAL A 156 7.85 14.66 -2.67
CA VAL A 156 8.15 13.24 -2.40
C VAL A 156 9.39 12.77 -3.17
N ARG A 157 9.49 13.09 -4.48
CA ARG A 157 10.68 12.76 -5.28
C ARG A 157 11.97 13.37 -4.72
N GLN A 158 11.89 14.62 -4.25
CA GLN A 158 13.01 15.26 -3.62
C GLN A 158 13.42 14.55 -2.32
N LEU A 159 12.47 14.19 -1.47
CA LEU A 159 12.73 13.45 -0.23
C LEU A 159 13.37 12.08 -0.51
N THR A 160 12.83 11.32 -1.47
CA THR A 160 13.40 10.01 -1.83
C THR A 160 14.85 10.15 -2.31
N ALA A 161 15.13 11.13 -3.16
CA ALA A 161 16.47 11.36 -3.68
C ALA A 161 17.45 11.89 -2.61
N GLN A 162 17.03 12.81 -1.75
CA GLN A 162 17.91 13.45 -0.76
C GLN A 162 18.25 12.56 0.44
N HIS A 163 17.29 11.72 0.86
CA HIS A 163 17.44 10.90 2.05
C HIS A 163 17.59 9.41 1.77
N GLY A 164 17.65 9.02 0.50
CA GLY A 164 17.73 7.61 0.11
C GLY A 164 16.51 6.82 0.62
N MET A 165 15.30 7.43 0.59
CA MET A 165 14.11 6.74 1.02
C MET A 165 13.65 5.75 -0.06
N ASP A 166 13.37 4.54 0.36
CA ASP A 166 12.73 3.51 -0.45
C ASP A 166 11.21 3.55 -0.19
N VAL A 167 10.46 4.06 -1.17
CA VAL A 167 9.02 4.32 -1.07
C VAL A 167 8.25 3.40 -1.99
N VAL A 168 7.49 2.47 -1.42
CA VAL A 168 6.59 1.57 -2.12
C VAL A 168 5.14 2.00 -1.90
N VAL A 169 4.43 2.30 -2.99
CA VAL A 169 3.04 2.78 -2.92
C VAL A 169 2.07 1.62 -2.98
N VAL A 170 1.03 1.62 -2.13
CA VAL A 170 0.02 0.57 -2.09
C VAL A 170 -0.77 0.50 -3.41
N ALA A 171 -0.30 -0.35 -4.30
CA ALA A 171 -0.92 -0.66 -5.59
C ALA A 171 -1.33 -2.15 -5.65
N HIS A 172 -1.98 -2.62 -4.59
CA HIS A 172 -2.25 -4.04 -4.35
C HIS A 172 -2.95 -4.76 -5.50
N TRP A 173 -3.64 -4.08 -6.42
CA TRP A 173 -4.16 -4.72 -7.62
C TRP A 173 -3.07 -5.25 -8.54
N LEU A 174 -1.86 -4.69 -8.51
CA LEU A 174 -0.73 -5.21 -9.28
C LEU A 174 -0.20 -6.55 -8.71
N ASP A 175 -0.36 -6.76 -7.40
CA ASP A 175 0.02 -7.99 -6.71
C ASP A 175 -1.12 -9.04 -6.65
N SER A 176 -2.23 -8.74 -7.30
CA SER A 176 -3.39 -9.63 -7.40
C SER A 176 -3.09 -10.84 -8.28
N ALA A 177 -3.52 -12.02 -7.85
CA ALA A 177 -3.47 -13.25 -8.65
C ALA A 177 -4.26 -13.10 -9.96
N LEU A 178 -5.33 -12.32 -9.97
CA LEU A 178 -6.07 -11.98 -11.18
C LEU A 178 -5.21 -11.16 -12.15
N THR A 179 -4.54 -10.12 -11.66
CA THR A 179 -3.67 -9.28 -12.50
C THR A 179 -2.52 -10.09 -13.08
N ALA A 180 -1.90 -10.98 -12.29
CA ALA A 180 -0.85 -11.87 -12.78
C ALA A 180 -1.32 -12.74 -13.94
N ARG A 181 -2.56 -13.28 -13.87
CA ARG A 181 -3.17 -14.09 -14.95
C ARG A 181 -3.51 -13.26 -16.17
N LEU A 182 -4.03 -12.04 -16.00
CA LEU A 182 -4.28 -11.10 -17.10
C LEU A 182 -2.98 -10.71 -17.81
N ALA A 183 -1.94 -10.39 -17.05
CA ALA A 183 -0.61 -10.09 -17.58
C ALA A 183 -0.01 -11.29 -18.33
N ALA A 184 -0.22 -12.52 -17.85
CA ALA A 184 0.18 -13.72 -18.55
C ALA A 184 -0.53 -13.86 -19.91
N LEU A 185 -1.84 -13.59 -19.99
CA LEU A 185 -2.58 -13.59 -21.24
C LEU A 185 -2.08 -12.54 -22.25
N VAL A 186 -1.64 -11.38 -21.75
CA VAL A 186 -1.02 -10.33 -22.60
C VAL A 186 0.33 -10.81 -23.14
N ARG A 187 1.16 -11.42 -22.30
CA ARG A 187 2.50 -11.88 -22.69
C ARG A 187 2.50 -13.10 -23.60
N ASP A 188 1.62 -14.09 -23.35
CA ASP A 188 1.62 -15.36 -24.09
C ASP A 188 1.04 -15.25 -25.51
N GLY A 189 0.31 -14.16 -25.78
CA GLY A 189 -0.22 -13.86 -27.11
C GLY A 189 -1.27 -14.85 -27.64
N ARG A 190 -1.75 -15.80 -26.83
CA ARG A 190 -2.76 -16.80 -27.27
C ARG A 190 -4.03 -16.18 -27.81
N LEU A 191 -4.43 -15.03 -27.26
CA LEU A 191 -5.60 -14.26 -27.69
C LEU A 191 -5.25 -13.21 -28.74
N GLY A 192 -4.01 -13.18 -29.24
CA GLY A 192 -3.50 -12.16 -30.14
C GLY A 192 -3.03 -10.91 -29.39
N SER A 193 -2.88 -9.80 -30.11
CA SER A 193 -2.45 -8.54 -29.52
C SER A 193 -3.57 -7.89 -28.73
N LEU A 194 -3.24 -7.30 -27.57
CA LEU A 194 -4.15 -6.48 -26.77
C LEU A 194 -4.53 -5.22 -27.55
N ARG A 195 -5.80 -4.89 -27.60
CA ARG A 195 -6.37 -3.75 -28.34
C ARG A 195 -6.97 -2.70 -27.42
N ALA A 196 -7.76 -3.16 -26.46
CA ALA A 196 -8.41 -2.25 -25.53
C ALA A 196 -8.51 -2.86 -24.12
N ILE A 197 -8.56 -1.97 -23.13
CA ILE A 197 -8.85 -2.30 -21.73
C ILE A 197 -10.04 -1.46 -21.28
N SER A 198 -11.02 -2.07 -20.62
CA SER A 198 -12.07 -1.33 -19.93
C SER A 198 -12.10 -1.72 -18.47
N VAL A 199 -12.16 -0.71 -17.58
CA VAL A 199 -12.24 -0.90 -16.12
C VAL A 199 -13.50 -0.25 -15.60
N ALA A 200 -14.31 -1.02 -14.88
CA ALA A 200 -15.47 -0.53 -14.13
C ALA A 200 -15.24 -0.74 -12.63
N GLN A 201 -15.30 0.35 -11.88
CA GLN A 201 -15.09 0.32 -10.43
C GLN A 201 -16.19 1.14 -9.75
N HIS A 202 -17.29 0.46 -9.44
CA HIS A 202 -18.52 1.05 -8.94
C HIS A 202 -18.78 0.66 -7.49
N LYS A 203 -19.29 1.58 -6.69
CA LYS A 203 -19.78 1.31 -5.32
C LYS A 203 -20.61 2.46 -4.77
N PRO A 204 -21.61 2.20 -3.92
CA PRO A 204 -22.29 3.27 -3.19
C PRO A 204 -21.34 3.87 -2.14
N ARG A 205 -21.22 5.20 -2.12
CA ARG A 205 -20.33 5.91 -1.19
C ARG A 205 -20.98 7.16 -0.56
N PHE A 206 -22.31 7.26 -0.60
CA PHE A 206 -23.06 8.43 -0.16
C PHE A 206 -22.69 8.88 1.24
N THR A 207 -22.93 8.07 2.26
CA THR A 207 -22.65 8.39 3.66
C THR A 207 -21.22 8.86 3.89
N ARG A 208 -20.24 8.16 3.26
CA ARG A 208 -18.83 8.48 3.44
C ARG A 208 -18.42 9.77 2.74
N SER A 209 -19.03 10.07 1.59
CA SER A 209 -18.78 11.31 0.86
C SER A 209 -19.43 12.51 1.57
N ALA A 210 -20.67 12.34 2.10
CA ALA A 210 -21.39 13.37 2.85
C ALA A 210 -20.74 13.71 4.20
N ALA A 211 -20.07 12.75 4.85
CA ALA A 211 -19.37 12.99 6.12
C ALA A 211 -18.09 13.85 6.02
N GLY A 212 -17.82 14.47 4.86
CA GLY A 212 -16.61 15.25 4.64
C GLY A 212 -15.43 14.37 4.23
N GLY A 213 -15.38 14.04 2.95
CA GLY A 213 -14.37 13.12 2.42
C GLY A 213 -12.99 13.77 2.30
N GLN A 214 -11.96 12.99 2.57
CA GLN A 214 -10.54 13.32 2.34
C GLN A 214 -10.19 13.40 0.83
N HIS A 215 -11.17 13.20 -0.04
CA HIS A 215 -11.01 13.14 -1.49
C HIS A 215 -11.81 14.26 -2.16
N PRO A 216 -11.14 15.23 -2.80
CA PRO A 216 -11.82 16.37 -3.40
C PRO A 216 -12.63 16.01 -4.67
N THR A 217 -12.31 14.91 -5.32
CA THR A 217 -13.01 14.44 -6.53
C THR A 217 -13.14 12.91 -6.56
N ALA A 218 -14.03 12.40 -7.43
CA ALA A 218 -14.16 10.97 -7.69
C ALA A 218 -12.88 10.35 -8.27
N PHE A 219 -12.02 11.16 -8.93
CA PHE A 219 -10.72 10.69 -9.42
C PHE A 219 -9.77 10.26 -8.29
N ASP A 220 -9.91 10.81 -7.10
CA ASP A 220 -9.02 10.49 -5.97
C ASP A 220 -9.39 9.17 -5.27
N VAL A 221 -10.59 8.63 -5.51
CA VAL A 221 -11.12 7.51 -4.72
C VAL A 221 -10.66 6.16 -5.24
N GLU A 222 -11.13 5.76 -6.43
CA GLU A 222 -10.88 4.42 -6.98
C GLU A 222 -10.00 4.45 -8.24
N VAL A 223 -9.99 5.56 -8.97
CA VAL A 223 -9.25 5.72 -10.22
C VAL A 223 -7.76 5.42 -10.09
N PRO A 224 -7.05 5.78 -8.99
CA PRO A 224 -5.63 5.43 -8.85
C PRO A 224 -5.34 3.93 -8.95
N HIS A 225 -6.21 3.05 -8.42
CA HIS A 225 -6.04 1.60 -8.57
C HIS A 225 -6.18 1.16 -10.02
N SER A 226 -7.20 1.69 -10.71
CA SER A 226 -7.46 1.39 -12.12
C SER A 226 -6.32 1.86 -13.02
N LEU A 227 -5.80 3.08 -12.78
CA LEU A 227 -4.65 3.61 -13.51
C LEU A 227 -3.39 2.77 -13.28
N GLY A 228 -3.06 2.44 -12.03
CA GLY A 228 -1.92 1.57 -11.72
C GLY A 228 -2.00 0.24 -12.48
N LEU A 229 -3.18 -0.39 -12.48
CA LEU A 229 -3.44 -1.63 -13.22
C LEU A 229 -3.19 -1.49 -14.72
N VAL A 230 -3.82 -0.50 -15.38
CA VAL A 230 -3.75 -0.39 -16.84
C VAL A 230 -2.37 0.04 -17.34
N LEU A 231 -1.67 0.88 -16.55
CA LEU A 231 -0.27 1.21 -16.81
C LEU A 231 0.65 -0.01 -16.64
N GLY A 232 0.34 -0.90 -15.69
CA GLY A 232 1.06 -2.16 -15.52
C GLY A 232 0.84 -3.15 -16.66
N LEU A 233 -0.37 -3.19 -17.25
CA LEU A 233 -0.72 -4.13 -18.33
C LEU A 233 -0.34 -3.63 -19.73
N ALA A 234 -0.44 -2.32 -19.99
CA ALA A 234 -0.30 -1.76 -21.32
C ALA A 234 0.80 -0.68 -21.44
N GLY A 235 1.50 -0.36 -20.36
CA GLY A 235 2.59 0.63 -20.33
C GLY A 235 2.11 2.08 -20.24
N PRO A 236 3.03 3.06 -20.42
CA PRO A 236 2.74 4.49 -20.30
C PRO A 236 1.63 4.95 -21.25
N ALA A 237 0.86 5.95 -20.80
CA ALA A 237 -0.31 6.44 -21.51
C ALA A 237 -0.44 7.96 -21.48
N GLU A 238 -1.20 8.50 -22.43
CA GLU A 238 -1.63 9.89 -22.47
C GLU A 238 -3.15 9.96 -22.24
N LEU A 239 -3.58 11.02 -21.55
CA LEU A 239 -4.99 11.30 -21.33
C LEU A 239 -5.61 11.82 -22.64
N LEU A 240 -6.68 11.17 -23.12
CA LEU A 240 -7.46 11.65 -24.25
C LEU A 240 -8.65 12.48 -23.80
N ASP A 241 -9.33 12.02 -22.75
CA ASP A 241 -10.55 12.65 -22.23
C ASP A 241 -10.75 12.32 -20.76
N ALA A 242 -11.40 13.22 -20.01
CA ALA A 242 -11.79 13.00 -18.63
C ALA A 242 -13.07 13.75 -18.28
N ASP A 243 -13.95 13.10 -17.53
CA ASP A 243 -15.19 13.69 -17.04
C ASP A 243 -15.45 13.28 -15.59
N CYS A 244 -16.08 14.16 -14.81
CA CYS A 244 -16.54 13.85 -13.47
C CYS A 244 -17.91 14.46 -13.20
N THR A 245 -18.73 13.75 -12.41
CA THR A 245 -20.09 14.13 -12.08
C THR A 245 -20.26 14.46 -10.62
N ASP A 246 -21.29 15.24 -10.30
CA ASP A 246 -21.68 15.57 -8.94
C ASP A 246 -22.43 14.39 -8.30
N MET A 247 -22.36 14.29 -6.97
CA MET A 247 -23.18 13.37 -6.19
C MET A 247 -24.36 14.14 -5.60
N HIS A 248 -25.57 13.62 -5.82
CA HIS A 248 -26.80 14.14 -5.23
C HIS A 248 -27.26 13.21 -4.10
N CYS A 249 -27.35 13.71 -2.88
CA CYS A 249 -27.72 12.93 -1.71
C CYS A 249 -28.48 13.81 -0.69
N ASP A 250 -29.67 13.40 -0.28
CA ASP A 250 -30.49 14.06 0.77
C ASP A 250 -30.67 15.57 0.54
N GLY A 251 -30.92 15.98 -0.71
CA GLY A 251 -31.08 17.38 -1.09
C GLY A 251 -29.77 18.18 -1.16
N THR A 252 -28.64 17.57 -0.88
CA THR A 252 -27.30 18.17 -0.98
C THR A 252 -26.61 17.75 -2.27
N VAL A 253 -25.92 18.68 -2.89
CA VAL A 253 -25.02 18.43 -4.04
C VAL A 253 -23.58 18.45 -3.56
N LEU A 254 -22.88 17.33 -3.76
CA LEU A 254 -21.45 17.22 -3.51
C LEU A 254 -20.72 17.29 -4.86
N PRO A 255 -20.03 18.41 -5.16
CA PRO A 255 -19.45 18.61 -6.48
C PRO A 255 -18.35 17.60 -6.81
N ARG A 256 -18.34 17.08 -8.02
CA ARG A 256 -17.30 16.22 -8.61
C ARG A 256 -16.96 14.92 -7.85
N VAL A 257 -17.84 14.45 -6.97
CA VAL A 257 -17.63 13.20 -6.20
C VAL A 257 -18.66 12.12 -6.54
N GLY A 258 -19.49 12.31 -7.58
CA GLY A 258 -20.47 11.30 -8.04
C GLY A 258 -19.82 10.18 -8.83
N GLY A 259 -19.09 10.53 -9.87
CA GLY A 259 -18.39 9.58 -10.72
C GLY A 259 -17.21 10.22 -11.44
N ALA A 260 -16.38 9.36 -12.02
CA ALA A 260 -15.22 9.75 -12.83
C ALA A 260 -15.10 8.83 -14.06
N ARG A 261 -14.76 9.40 -15.19
CA ARG A 261 -14.45 8.68 -16.43
C ARG A 261 -13.14 9.20 -17.01
N LEU A 262 -12.33 8.29 -17.56
CA LEU A 262 -11.09 8.61 -18.26
C LEU A 262 -10.97 7.74 -19.48
N SER A 263 -10.49 8.33 -20.58
CA SER A 263 -10.05 7.62 -21.77
C SER A 263 -8.56 7.90 -21.98
N LEU A 264 -7.79 6.83 -22.22
CA LEU A 264 -6.34 6.88 -22.35
C LEU A 264 -5.89 6.24 -23.66
N GLN A 265 -4.78 6.73 -24.20
CA GLN A 265 -4.05 6.10 -25.31
C GLN A 265 -2.67 5.67 -24.83
N HIS A 266 -2.40 4.37 -24.80
CA HIS A 266 -1.08 3.85 -24.46
C HIS A 266 -0.11 3.94 -25.65
N ARG A 267 1.18 4.09 -25.36
CA ARG A 267 2.24 4.10 -26.39
C ARG A 267 2.31 2.80 -27.18
N THR A 268 1.83 1.71 -26.59
CA THR A 268 1.69 0.39 -27.27
C THR A 268 0.56 0.33 -28.29
N GLY A 269 -0.23 1.40 -28.45
CA GLY A 269 -1.42 1.44 -29.31
C GLY A 269 -2.70 0.94 -28.63
N VAL A 270 -2.64 0.47 -27.40
CA VAL A 270 -3.81 0.03 -26.62
C VAL A 270 -4.62 1.25 -26.18
N ARG A 271 -5.96 1.18 -26.33
CA ARG A 271 -6.88 2.16 -25.76
C ARG A 271 -7.44 1.67 -24.43
N THR A 272 -7.58 2.57 -23.47
CA THR A 272 -8.18 2.26 -22.17
C THR A 272 -9.32 3.21 -21.84
N ASP A 273 -10.43 2.65 -21.34
CA ASP A 273 -11.54 3.40 -20.76
C ASP A 273 -11.76 2.97 -19.31
N ILE A 274 -11.73 3.93 -18.39
CA ILE A 274 -11.94 3.72 -16.95
C ILE A 274 -13.22 4.44 -16.53
N ALA A 275 -14.11 3.73 -15.83
CA ALA A 275 -15.32 4.30 -15.24
C ALA A 275 -15.37 3.97 -13.74
N SER A 276 -15.54 4.99 -12.90
CA SER A 276 -15.79 4.86 -11.47
C SER A 276 -17.08 5.60 -11.13
N ASP A 277 -18.07 4.89 -10.54
CA ASP A 277 -19.33 5.47 -10.11
C ASP A 277 -19.50 5.24 -8.59
N LEU A 278 -19.49 6.33 -7.82
CA LEU A 278 -19.61 6.34 -6.38
C LEU A 278 -21.08 6.43 -5.91
N THR A 279 -22.01 6.50 -6.87
CA THR A 279 -23.47 6.49 -6.65
C THR A 279 -24.12 5.19 -7.09
N ALA A 280 -23.35 4.29 -7.70
CA ALA A 280 -23.87 3.02 -8.22
C ALA A 280 -24.50 2.18 -7.09
N PRO A 281 -25.69 1.61 -7.31
CA PRO A 281 -26.39 0.80 -6.29
C PRO A 281 -25.72 -0.56 -6.05
N VAL A 282 -24.95 -1.04 -7.04
CA VAL A 282 -24.26 -2.34 -6.98
C VAL A 282 -22.77 -2.12 -7.03
N GLN A 283 -22.04 -2.82 -6.15
CA GLN A 283 -20.57 -2.80 -6.17
C GLN A 283 -20.04 -3.67 -7.29
N GLU A 284 -19.12 -3.12 -8.09
CA GLU A 284 -18.43 -3.82 -9.16
C GLU A 284 -16.93 -3.44 -9.17
N ARG A 285 -16.08 -4.43 -9.42
CA ARG A 285 -14.65 -4.26 -9.68
C ARG A 285 -14.28 -5.15 -10.85
N ARG A 286 -14.53 -4.67 -12.04
CA ARG A 286 -14.36 -5.44 -13.29
C ARG A 286 -13.27 -4.83 -14.16
N VAL A 287 -12.50 -5.70 -14.80
CA VAL A 287 -11.58 -5.37 -15.90
C VAL A 287 -11.89 -6.27 -17.07
N ALA A 288 -11.96 -5.70 -18.27
CA ALA A 288 -12.08 -6.47 -19.51
C ALA A 288 -10.94 -6.09 -20.46
N LEU A 289 -10.28 -7.10 -21.00
CA LEU A 289 -9.22 -7.01 -22.00
C LEU A 289 -9.75 -7.51 -23.34
N GLU A 290 -9.67 -6.66 -24.36
CA GLU A 290 -10.03 -7.00 -25.73
C GLU A 290 -8.76 -7.25 -26.54
N PHE A 291 -8.65 -8.47 -27.06
CA PHE A 291 -7.56 -8.90 -27.92
C PHE A 291 -8.05 -9.04 -29.36
N THR A 292 -7.13 -9.19 -30.32
CA THR A 292 -7.49 -9.40 -31.73
C THR A 292 -8.23 -10.71 -31.98
N ARG A 293 -8.16 -11.69 -31.08
CA ARG A 293 -8.74 -13.03 -31.21
C ARG A 293 -9.59 -13.48 -30.03
N GLY A 294 -9.99 -12.58 -29.17
CA GLY A 294 -10.84 -12.92 -28.03
C GLY A 294 -10.85 -11.87 -26.94
N THR A 295 -11.53 -12.19 -25.86
CA THR A 295 -11.67 -11.34 -24.68
C THR A 295 -11.34 -12.10 -23.41
N ALA A 296 -10.85 -11.37 -22.40
CA ALA A 296 -10.73 -11.84 -21.03
C ALA A 296 -11.43 -10.85 -20.09
N ILE A 297 -12.27 -11.36 -19.18
CA ILE A 297 -13.00 -10.54 -18.21
C ILE A 297 -12.62 -11.01 -16.82
N GLY A 298 -12.08 -10.10 -16.01
CA GLY A 298 -11.72 -10.32 -14.63
C GLY A 298 -12.63 -9.56 -13.67
N HIS A 299 -12.95 -10.17 -12.53
CA HIS A 299 -13.63 -9.53 -11.41
C HIS A 299 -12.76 -9.69 -10.16
N TYR A 300 -12.33 -8.58 -9.58
CA TYR A 300 -11.60 -8.55 -8.31
C TYR A 300 -12.54 -8.78 -7.14
N PRO A 301 -12.03 -9.28 -6.00
CA PRO A 301 -12.81 -9.39 -4.78
C PRO A 301 -13.43 -8.04 -4.39
N ILE A 302 -14.71 -8.05 -4.00
CA ILE A 302 -15.45 -6.84 -3.65
C ILE A 302 -15.51 -6.59 -2.14
N SER A 303 -15.15 -7.57 -1.32
CA SER A 303 -15.18 -7.48 0.15
C SER A 303 -14.01 -8.21 0.80
N ASP A 304 -13.67 -7.82 2.02
CA ASP A 304 -12.65 -8.48 2.85
C ASP A 304 -13.13 -9.83 3.42
N ARG A 305 -14.42 -10.16 3.26
CA ARG A 305 -15.04 -11.40 3.75
C ARG A 305 -15.00 -12.52 2.71
N ASP A 306 -14.93 -12.14 1.44
CA ASP A 306 -14.80 -13.06 0.32
C ASP A 306 -13.69 -12.56 -0.61
N ASP A 307 -12.55 -13.20 -0.52
CA ASP A 307 -11.32 -12.89 -1.24
C ASP A 307 -11.18 -13.66 -2.55
N HIS A 308 -12.31 -14.07 -3.16
CA HIS A 308 -12.29 -14.76 -4.44
C HIS A 308 -12.40 -13.81 -5.62
N ALA A 309 -11.42 -13.91 -6.52
CA ALA A 309 -11.46 -13.31 -7.86
C ALA A 309 -12.04 -14.31 -8.88
N GLN A 310 -12.50 -13.77 -10.00
CA GLN A 310 -13.01 -14.56 -11.11
C GLN A 310 -12.36 -14.11 -12.42
N LEU A 311 -12.02 -15.06 -13.27
CA LEU A 311 -11.52 -14.82 -14.63
C LEU A 311 -12.36 -15.61 -15.64
N VAL A 312 -12.85 -14.93 -16.66
CA VAL A 312 -13.58 -15.55 -17.77
C VAL A 312 -12.78 -15.36 -19.06
N VAL A 313 -12.40 -16.46 -19.71
CA VAL A 313 -11.71 -16.45 -21.01
C VAL A 313 -12.37 -17.48 -21.90
N ALA A 314 -12.75 -17.08 -23.11
CA ALA A 314 -13.44 -17.94 -24.09
C ALA A 314 -14.64 -18.70 -23.49
N GLY A 315 -15.46 -18.03 -22.66
CA GLY A 315 -16.63 -18.61 -22.00
C GLY A 315 -16.34 -19.52 -20.81
N ARG A 316 -15.08 -19.83 -20.51
CA ARG A 316 -14.70 -20.62 -19.32
C ARG A 316 -14.43 -19.70 -18.15
N ARG A 317 -15.12 -19.96 -17.01
CA ARG A 317 -14.94 -19.25 -15.75
C ARG A 317 -13.98 -20.03 -14.84
N GLU A 318 -13.04 -19.29 -14.28
CA GLU A 318 -12.17 -19.74 -13.19
C GLU A 318 -12.42 -18.88 -11.96
N VAL A 319 -12.47 -19.51 -10.77
CA VAL A 319 -12.64 -18.83 -9.47
C VAL A 319 -11.45 -19.23 -8.59
N PHE A 320 -10.81 -18.27 -7.94
CA PHE A 320 -9.63 -18.50 -7.13
C PHE A 320 -9.47 -17.44 -6.05
N ARG A 321 -8.75 -17.78 -4.97
CA ARG A 321 -8.43 -16.82 -3.90
C ARG A 321 -7.47 -15.75 -4.39
N ASP A 322 -7.68 -14.53 -3.93
CA ASP A 322 -6.92 -13.35 -4.34
C ASP A 322 -6.85 -12.31 -3.21
N ASP A 323 -6.04 -12.59 -2.18
CA ASP A 323 -5.76 -11.64 -1.10
C ASP A 323 -4.60 -10.72 -1.52
N ALA A 324 -4.91 -9.81 -2.45
CA ALA A 324 -3.94 -8.94 -3.08
C ALA A 324 -3.19 -8.02 -2.10
N LEU A 325 -3.83 -7.56 -1.01
CA LEU A 325 -3.17 -6.69 -0.05
C LEU A 325 -2.14 -7.44 0.80
N THR A 326 -2.46 -8.65 1.24
CA THR A 326 -1.49 -9.50 1.95
C THR A 326 -0.34 -9.88 1.02
N GLY A 327 -0.64 -10.21 -0.24
CA GLY A 327 0.37 -10.46 -1.27
C GLY A 327 1.32 -9.28 -1.48
N PHE A 328 0.77 -8.07 -1.59
CA PHE A 328 1.52 -6.82 -1.68
C PHE A 328 2.46 -6.62 -0.48
N VAL A 329 1.94 -6.77 0.75
CA VAL A 329 2.76 -6.62 1.98
C VAL A 329 3.90 -7.63 1.99
N LEU A 330 3.62 -8.90 1.69
CA LEU A 330 4.65 -9.95 1.64
C LEU A 330 5.73 -9.66 0.60
N ARG A 331 5.36 -9.18 -0.59
CA ARG A 331 6.32 -8.79 -1.61
C ARG A 331 7.18 -7.62 -1.13
N ALA A 332 6.57 -6.52 -0.69
CA ALA A 332 7.30 -5.34 -0.22
C ALA A 332 8.29 -5.69 0.92
N TYR A 333 7.90 -6.54 1.86
CA TYR A 333 8.81 -6.95 2.94
C TYR A 333 9.93 -7.87 2.46
N ARG A 334 9.70 -8.75 1.47
CA ARG A 334 10.76 -9.55 0.87
C ARG A 334 11.76 -8.68 0.13
N ASP A 335 11.27 -7.70 -0.62
CA ASP A 335 12.11 -6.78 -1.37
C ASP A 335 12.97 -5.93 -0.39
N PHE A 336 12.37 -5.29 0.61
CA PHE A 336 13.11 -4.56 1.67
C PHE A 336 14.11 -5.43 2.44
N HIS A 337 13.77 -6.70 2.70
CA HIS A 337 14.66 -7.61 3.42
C HIS A 337 15.87 -8.02 2.56
N GLN A 338 15.68 -8.19 1.25
CA GLN A 338 16.78 -8.49 0.34
C GLN A 338 17.74 -7.30 0.21
N ASP A 339 17.22 -6.09 0.08
CA ASP A 339 18.03 -4.87 0.01
C ASP A 339 18.81 -4.63 1.30
N PHE A 340 18.19 -4.94 2.44
CA PHE A 340 18.85 -4.85 3.74
C PHE A 340 20.03 -5.83 3.87
N GLN A 341 19.94 -7.03 3.30
CA GLN A 341 21.03 -8.01 3.31
C GLN A 341 22.16 -7.67 2.33
N GLN A 342 21.91 -6.82 1.34
CA GLN A 342 22.84 -6.47 0.27
C GLN A 342 23.55 -5.12 0.48
N ASP A 343 23.14 -4.32 1.50
CA ASP A 343 23.84 -3.08 1.86
C ASP A 343 25.02 -3.44 2.78
N PRO A 344 26.25 -3.65 2.22
CA PRO A 344 27.41 -3.90 3.02
C PRO A 344 27.95 -2.55 3.48
N GLY A 345 27.51 -2.08 4.64
CA GLY A 345 28.27 -1.08 5.41
C GLY A 345 29.65 -1.62 5.80
N GLN A 346 30.36 -2.23 4.88
CA GLN A 346 31.76 -2.67 5.02
C GLN A 346 32.63 -1.92 4.04
N ASP A 347 33.49 -1.10 4.61
CA ASP A 347 34.65 -0.49 3.99
C ASP A 347 35.31 -1.41 2.96
N CYS A 348 35.16 -1.08 1.68
CA CYS A 348 36.03 -1.59 0.65
C CYS A 348 37.40 -0.88 0.80
N GLU A 349 38.25 -1.40 1.66
CA GLU A 349 39.70 -1.16 1.49
C GLU A 349 40.09 -1.68 0.11
N HIS A 350 40.66 -0.77 -0.65
CA HIS A 350 41.21 -0.99 -1.97
C HIS A 350 42.02 -2.28 -2.07
N ASP A 351 41.64 -3.16 -2.96
CA ASP A 351 42.61 -3.96 -3.70
C ASP A 351 42.33 -3.84 -5.21
N CYS A 352 43.30 -3.17 -5.88
CA CYS A 352 43.36 -3.05 -7.31
C CYS A 352 43.93 -4.33 -7.89
N GLY A 353 43.15 -5.07 -8.68
CA GLY A 353 43.79 -6.05 -9.55
C GLY A 353 42.90 -7.14 -10.11
N GLN A 354 42.70 -7.08 -11.40
CA GLN A 354 42.50 -8.18 -12.37
C GLN A 354 41.08 -8.55 -12.77
N ASP A 355 40.88 -8.45 -14.07
CA ASP A 355 39.86 -9.02 -14.94
C ASP A 355 39.33 -10.35 -14.46
N ALA A 356 38.00 -10.43 -14.19
CA ALA A 356 37.27 -11.67 -14.15
C ALA A 356 35.86 -11.45 -14.71
N GLY A 357 35.44 -12.38 -15.54
CA GLY A 357 34.25 -12.37 -16.36
C GLY A 357 32.97 -12.02 -15.64
N GLN A 358 32.08 -11.40 -16.40
CA GLN A 358 30.72 -11.01 -15.99
C GLN A 358 29.97 -12.20 -15.42
N ASP A 359 29.63 -12.12 -14.14
CA ASP A 359 28.88 -13.12 -13.41
C ASP A 359 27.38 -12.89 -13.70
N PRO A 360 26.62 -13.94 -14.14
CA PRO A 360 25.20 -13.83 -14.42
C PRO A 360 24.33 -13.40 -13.22
N GLU A 361 24.85 -13.53 -11.99
CA GLU A 361 24.16 -13.06 -10.79
C GLU A 361 24.18 -11.52 -10.62
N GLN A 362 25.16 -10.82 -11.18
CA GLN A 362 25.21 -9.36 -11.15
C GLN A 362 24.15 -8.71 -12.04
N ASP A 363 23.78 -9.34 -13.16
CA ASP A 363 22.68 -8.88 -14.03
C ASP A 363 21.31 -9.01 -13.35
N LEU A 364 21.11 -10.01 -12.49
CA LEU A 364 19.89 -10.17 -11.71
C LEU A 364 19.74 -9.17 -10.56
N GLN A 365 20.85 -8.67 -10.02
CA GLN A 365 20.87 -7.66 -8.95
C GLN A 365 20.59 -6.25 -9.52
N HIS A 366 21.11 -5.92 -10.70
CA HIS A 366 20.82 -4.66 -11.40
C HIS A 366 19.36 -4.56 -11.89
N ASP A 367 18.70 -5.70 -12.12
CA ASP A 367 17.30 -5.72 -12.59
C ASP A 367 16.27 -5.54 -11.45
N ARG A 368 16.64 -5.80 -10.19
CA ARG A 368 15.74 -5.70 -9.01
C ARG A 368 15.60 -4.27 -8.47
N GLY A 369 16.69 -3.51 -8.37
CA GLY A 369 16.62 -2.07 -8.09
C GLY A 369 15.80 -1.31 -9.16
N ARG A 370 15.85 -1.76 -10.41
CA ARG A 370 14.98 -1.25 -11.49
C ARG A 370 13.50 -1.59 -11.30
N GLY A 371 13.15 -2.62 -10.51
CA GLY A 371 11.76 -3.02 -10.24
C GLY A 371 11.03 -2.03 -9.34
N HIS A 372 11.64 -1.63 -8.23
CA HIS A 372 11.09 -0.61 -7.31
C HIS A 372 11.02 0.76 -7.97
N ASP A 373 12.07 1.18 -8.66
CA ASP A 373 12.09 2.44 -9.42
C ASP A 373 10.98 2.47 -10.47
N ALA A 374 10.79 1.39 -11.22
CA ALA A 374 9.73 1.30 -12.21
C ALA A 374 8.33 1.32 -11.61
N GLU A 375 8.14 0.73 -10.42
CA GLU A 375 6.86 0.79 -9.70
C GLU A 375 6.60 2.20 -9.14
N PHE A 376 7.60 2.82 -8.52
CA PHE A 376 7.52 4.20 -8.05
C PHE A 376 7.20 5.17 -9.20
N GLU A 377 7.91 5.08 -10.34
CA GLU A 377 7.65 5.88 -11.53
C GLU A 377 6.23 5.67 -12.07
N ARG A 378 5.72 4.44 -12.04
CA ARG A 378 4.32 4.16 -12.40
C ARG A 378 3.34 4.88 -11.48
N GLN A 379 3.61 4.94 -10.18
CA GLN A 379 2.77 5.67 -9.24
C GLN A 379 2.88 7.19 -9.42
N CYS A 380 4.03 7.69 -9.80
CA CYS A 380 4.19 9.09 -10.23
C CYS A 380 3.35 9.40 -11.47
N GLU A 381 3.31 8.48 -12.43
CA GLU A 381 2.48 8.61 -13.62
C GLU A 381 0.97 8.58 -13.29
N VAL A 382 0.55 7.76 -12.30
CA VAL A 382 -0.82 7.78 -11.78
C VAL A 382 -1.18 9.17 -11.23
N VAL A 383 -0.31 9.78 -10.42
CA VAL A 383 -0.55 11.13 -9.89
C VAL A 383 -0.61 12.17 -11.01
N ARG A 384 0.27 12.07 -12.02
CA ARG A 384 0.26 12.95 -13.20
C ARG A 384 -1.07 12.88 -13.94
N LEU A 385 -1.53 11.68 -14.29
CA LEU A 385 -2.77 11.46 -15.03
C LEU A 385 -4.01 11.91 -14.23
N VAL A 386 -4.06 11.63 -12.92
CA VAL A 386 -5.13 12.13 -12.03
C VAL A 386 -5.14 13.66 -11.99
N SER A 387 -3.97 14.29 -11.88
CA SER A 387 -3.85 15.76 -11.87
C SER A 387 -4.27 16.37 -13.20
N GLU A 388 -3.95 15.72 -14.30
CA GLU A 388 -4.36 16.15 -15.64
C GLU A 388 -5.87 16.01 -15.85
N ALA A 389 -6.47 14.89 -15.42
CA ALA A 389 -7.91 14.67 -15.45
C ALA A 389 -8.69 15.72 -14.63
N LYS A 390 -8.20 16.05 -13.43
CA LYS A 390 -8.79 17.11 -12.60
C LYS A 390 -8.75 18.49 -13.27
N ARG A 391 -7.64 18.81 -13.95
CA ARG A 391 -7.53 20.07 -14.72
C ARG A 391 -8.48 20.08 -15.90
N HIS A 392 -8.58 18.96 -16.63
CA HIS A 392 -9.49 18.82 -17.76
C HIS A 392 -10.94 19.10 -17.35
N CYS A 393 -11.41 18.49 -16.26
CA CYS A 393 -12.76 18.72 -15.72
C CYS A 393 -12.96 20.10 -15.09
N GLY A 394 -11.91 20.73 -14.55
CA GLY A 394 -11.98 22.10 -13.98
C GLY A 394 -11.99 23.20 -15.05
N SER A 395 -11.51 22.89 -16.28
CA SER A 395 -11.44 23.81 -17.41
C SER A 395 -12.67 23.70 -18.33
N ALA A 396 -13.46 22.63 -18.20
CA ALA A 396 -14.70 22.48 -19.00
C ALA A 396 -15.75 23.49 -18.49
N PRO A 397 -16.42 24.26 -19.38
CA PRO A 397 -17.56 25.07 -18.99
C PRO A 397 -18.62 24.18 -18.37
N ALA A 398 -19.23 24.62 -17.26
CA ALA A 398 -20.30 23.90 -16.58
C ALA A 398 -21.32 23.42 -17.61
N ALA A 399 -21.51 22.10 -17.73
CA ALA A 399 -22.45 21.53 -18.68
C ALA A 399 -23.83 22.13 -18.41
N VAL A 400 -24.41 22.73 -19.43
CA VAL A 400 -25.79 23.23 -19.40
C VAL A 400 -26.70 22.02 -19.19
N PRO A 401 -27.53 21.96 -18.14
CA PRO A 401 -28.45 20.85 -17.96
C PRO A 401 -29.56 20.94 -19.01
N GLY A 402 -29.48 20.11 -20.03
CA GLY A 402 -30.55 20.02 -21.03
C GLY A 402 -30.09 19.51 -22.37
N ALA A 403 -30.05 18.20 -22.54
CA ALA A 403 -30.51 17.45 -23.72
C ALA A 403 -30.35 15.96 -23.44
N GLY A 404 -31.43 15.31 -22.99
CA GLY A 404 -31.51 13.85 -22.90
C GLY A 404 -31.37 13.23 -24.29
N GLY A 405 -30.20 12.69 -24.60
CA GLY A 405 -29.98 11.79 -25.71
C GLY A 405 -30.26 10.36 -25.26
N ALA A 406 -31.43 9.85 -25.61
CA ALA A 406 -31.77 8.46 -25.43
C ALA A 406 -30.81 7.58 -26.23
N LEU A 407 -29.96 6.83 -25.58
CA LEU A 407 -29.26 5.71 -26.19
C LEU A 407 -30.23 4.54 -26.28
N ALA A 408 -30.76 4.32 -27.49
CA ALA A 408 -31.54 3.15 -27.82
C ALA A 408 -30.69 1.89 -27.67
N GLY A 409 -31.00 1.13 -26.62
CA GLY A 409 -30.50 -0.22 -26.45
C GLY A 409 -31.22 -1.15 -27.39
N ALA A 410 -30.54 -1.68 -28.40
CA ALA A 410 -31.00 -2.83 -29.17
C ALA A 410 -30.78 -4.09 -28.31
N ALA A 411 -31.74 -4.43 -27.48
CA ALA A 411 -31.88 -5.77 -26.88
C ALA A 411 -32.66 -6.63 -27.88
N ALA A 412 -32.01 -7.55 -28.58
CA ALA A 412 -32.65 -8.61 -29.32
C ALA A 412 -33.20 -9.63 -28.32
N GLU A 413 -34.46 -9.53 -27.98
CA GLU A 413 -35.24 -10.59 -27.34
C GLU A 413 -35.36 -11.80 -28.29
N ARG A 414 -34.70 -12.91 -27.97
CA ARG A 414 -35.11 -14.22 -28.49
C ARG A 414 -36.02 -14.86 -27.44
N SER A 415 -37.30 -14.81 -27.76
CA SER A 415 -38.33 -15.62 -27.13
C SER A 415 -37.97 -17.09 -27.25
N VAL A 416 -37.85 -17.78 -26.10
CA VAL A 416 -37.88 -19.24 -26.02
C VAL A 416 -39.23 -19.64 -25.50
N ASP A 417 -40.06 -20.15 -26.41
CA ASP A 417 -41.31 -20.79 -26.15
C ASP A 417 -41.08 -22.05 -25.29
N HIS A 418 -41.71 -22.11 -24.11
CA HIS A 418 -41.83 -23.32 -23.32
C HIS A 418 -43.26 -23.85 -23.48
N ALA A 419 -43.40 -24.83 -24.32
CA ALA A 419 -44.55 -25.74 -24.32
C ALA A 419 -44.16 -27.06 -23.65
N ARG A 420 -44.89 -27.34 -22.57
CA ARG A 420 -45.11 -28.56 -21.77
C ARG A 420 -44.07 -28.90 -20.68
#